data_0e56bb373c9f6ef58e7a13ccfa5940c8
#
_entry.id   0e56bb373c9f6ef58e7a13ccfa5940c8
#
_cell.length_a   1.000
_cell.length_b   1.000
_cell.length_c   1.000
_cell.angle_alpha   90.00
_cell.angle_beta   90.00
_cell.angle_gamma   90.00
#
_symmetry.space_group_name_H-M   'P 1'
#
loop_
_entity.id
_entity.type
_entity.pdbx_description
1 polymer ?
#
loop_
_entity_poly.entity_id
_entity_poly.type
_entity_poly.pdbx_seq_one_letter_code
_entity_poly.pdbx_strand_id
1 'polypeptide(L)'
;MKKLSILVFFFAAFLFSSSSMAQSTDYFVGEWNVQIKDTPMGTISVLLTLERVDGKLVGKFVDAASSTETKMNDITEGENSITLNFTSEYGDLYFTLQREDDENVSGSLMDSFAVSGTRVKK
;
A
#
# COMPACT_ATOMS: atom_id res chain seq x y z
N MET A 1 -6.95 47.54 10.64
CA MET A 1 -6.10 47.13 9.53
C MET A 1 -5.09 46.06 9.90
N LYS A 2 -4.41 46.24 11.04
CA LYS A 2 -3.43 45.26 11.48
C LYS A 2 -4.05 43.90 11.79
N LYS A 3 -5.28 43.88 12.26
CA LYS A 3 -6.00 42.66 12.59
C LYS A 3 -6.28 41.79 11.35
N LEU A 4 -6.48 42.39 10.22
CA LEU A 4 -6.74 41.69 8.97
C LEU A 4 -5.52 40.91 8.50
N SER A 5 -4.33 41.51 8.65
CA SER A 5 -3.11 40.86 8.26
C SER A 5 -2.85 39.59 9.07
N ILE A 6 -3.13 39.64 10.35
CA ILE A 6 -2.92 38.51 11.22
C ILE A 6 -3.84 37.36 10.85
N LEU A 7 -5.07 37.65 10.49
CA LEU A 7 -6.04 36.64 10.07
C LEU A 7 -5.60 35.90 8.82
N VAL A 8 -5.08 36.61 7.86
CA VAL A 8 -4.64 36.01 6.60
C VAL A 8 -3.46 35.07 6.85
N PHE A 9 -2.57 35.45 7.71
CA PHE A 9 -1.40 34.68 8.04
C PHE A 9 -1.78 33.34 8.71
N PHE A 10 -2.74 33.40 9.59
CA PHE A 10 -3.21 32.22 10.30
C PHE A 10 -3.84 31.21 9.37
N PHE A 11 -4.56 31.69 8.38
CA PHE A 11 -5.21 30.85 7.40
C PHE A 11 -4.21 30.06 6.56
N ALA A 12 -3.10 30.67 6.22
CA ALA A 12 -2.06 30.00 5.43
C ALA A 12 -1.45 28.80 6.19
N ALA A 13 -1.28 28.93 7.48
CA ALA A 13 -0.73 27.85 8.29
C ALA A 13 -1.65 26.64 8.32
N PHE A 14 -2.93 26.87 8.28
CA PHE A 14 -3.91 25.79 8.28
C PHE A 14 -3.82 24.94 7.00
N LEU A 15 -3.63 25.56 5.88
CA LEU A 15 -3.51 24.85 4.61
C LEU A 15 -2.29 23.92 4.58
N PHE A 16 -1.23 24.31 5.21
CA PHE A 16 -0.02 23.52 5.27
C PHE A 16 -0.24 22.19 5.97
N SER A 17 -0.97 22.19 7.05
CA SER A 17 -1.25 20.99 7.80
C SER A 17 -2.00 19.94 6.99
N SER A 18 -2.94 20.39 6.16
CA SER A 18 -3.71 19.48 5.33
C SER A 18 -2.85 18.71 4.34
N SER A 19 -1.84 19.36 3.78
CA SER A 19 -0.96 18.71 2.80
C SER A 19 -0.15 17.58 3.42
N SER A 20 0.31 17.74 4.64
CA SER A 20 1.09 16.71 5.31
C SER A 20 0.28 15.43 5.53
N MET A 21 -0.96 15.56 5.89
CA MET A 21 -1.81 14.40 6.13
C MET A 21 -2.06 13.61 4.86
N ALA A 22 -2.22 14.28 3.74
CA ALA A 22 -2.46 13.63 2.47
C ALA A 22 -1.27 12.75 2.06
N GLN A 23 -0.05 13.18 2.32
CA GLN A 23 1.14 12.40 1.99
C GLN A 23 1.25 11.11 2.79
N SER A 24 0.88 11.12 4.06
CA SER A 24 0.91 9.92 4.89
C SER A 24 -0.04 8.85 4.38
N THR A 25 -1.19 9.26 3.90
CA THR A 25 -2.22 8.34 3.42
C THR A 25 -1.81 7.60 2.16
N ASP A 26 -0.93 8.19 1.36
CA ASP A 26 -0.54 7.64 0.07
C ASP A 26 0.79 6.91 0.08
N TYR A 27 1.28 6.54 1.25
CA TYR A 27 2.54 5.80 1.33
C TYR A 27 2.53 4.54 0.47
N PHE A 28 1.44 3.78 0.51
CA PHE A 28 1.36 2.50 -0.19
C PHE A 28 1.04 2.62 -1.67
N VAL A 29 0.68 3.80 -2.15
CA VAL A 29 0.39 3.99 -3.58
C VAL A 29 1.68 3.83 -4.38
N GLY A 30 1.61 3.07 -5.48
CA GLY A 30 2.74 2.83 -6.35
C GLY A 30 2.89 1.35 -6.67
N GLU A 31 4.07 1.00 -7.16
CA GLU A 31 4.37 -0.38 -7.51
C GLU A 31 5.39 -0.96 -6.53
N TRP A 32 5.20 -2.24 -6.19
CA TRP A 32 6.04 -2.93 -5.24
C TRP A 32 6.44 -4.30 -5.77
N ASN A 33 7.72 -4.65 -5.66
CA ASN A 33 8.18 -6.01 -5.88
C ASN A 33 7.98 -6.77 -4.58
N VAL A 34 7.05 -7.71 -4.57
CA VAL A 34 6.67 -8.44 -3.36
C VAL A 34 7.11 -9.89 -3.49
N GLN A 35 7.72 -10.40 -2.44
CA GLN A 35 8.15 -11.80 -2.38
C GLN A 35 7.46 -12.51 -1.23
N ILE A 36 6.87 -13.66 -1.54
CA ILE A 36 6.22 -14.52 -0.56
C ILE A 36 7.13 -15.72 -0.37
N LYS A 37 7.68 -15.88 0.83
CA LYS A 37 8.74 -16.84 1.09
C LYS A 37 8.22 -18.15 1.65
N ASP A 38 8.96 -19.20 1.36
CA ASP A 38 8.75 -20.51 1.99
C ASP A 38 7.37 -21.11 1.74
N THR A 39 6.77 -20.83 0.60
CA THR A 39 5.54 -21.49 0.22
C THR A 39 5.86 -22.92 -0.28
N PRO A 40 4.86 -23.82 -0.36
CA PRO A 40 5.10 -25.15 -0.90
C PRO A 40 5.72 -25.17 -2.31
N MET A 41 5.52 -24.09 -3.06
CA MET A 41 6.12 -23.94 -4.38
C MET A 41 7.40 -23.10 -4.39
N GLY A 42 7.96 -22.82 -3.21
CA GLY A 42 9.14 -21.97 -3.07
C GLY A 42 8.77 -20.51 -2.90
N THR A 43 9.72 -19.62 -3.17
CA THR A 43 9.49 -18.19 -3.08
C THR A 43 8.76 -17.71 -4.33
N ILE A 44 7.65 -17.01 -4.12
CA ILE A 44 6.83 -16.47 -5.20
C ILE A 44 7.05 -14.96 -5.27
N SER A 45 7.34 -14.46 -6.47
CA SER A 45 7.52 -13.02 -6.71
C SER A 45 6.33 -12.47 -7.47
N VAL A 46 5.77 -11.38 -6.99
CA VAL A 46 4.66 -10.70 -7.67
C VAL A 46 4.94 -9.21 -7.75
N LEU A 47 4.41 -8.58 -8.78
CA LEU A 47 4.43 -7.12 -8.90
C LEU A 47 3.08 -6.61 -8.42
N LEU A 48 3.09 -5.89 -7.32
CA LEU A 48 1.88 -5.33 -6.71
C LEU A 48 1.76 -3.87 -7.13
N THR A 49 0.61 -3.51 -7.68
CA THR A 49 0.32 -2.13 -8.06
C THR A 49 -0.83 -1.63 -7.20
N LEU A 50 -0.63 -0.52 -6.52
CA LEU A 50 -1.64 0.10 -5.66
C LEU A 50 -1.93 1.51 -6.15
N GLU A 51 -3.21 1.84 -6.23
CA GLU A 51 -3.67 3.14 -6.70
C GLU A 51 -4.79 3.66 -5.81
N ARG A 52 -4.95 4.97 -5.81
CA ARG A 52 -6.06 5.61 -5.09
C ARG A 52 -7.12 6.01 -6.10
N VAL A 53 -8.31 5.44 -5.98
CA VAL A 53 -9.43 5.72 -6.86
C VAL A 53 -10.64 6.10 -6.01
N ASP A 54 -11.16 7.30 -6.23
CA ASP A 54 -12.31 7.84 -5.49
C ASP A 54 -12.13 7.75 -3.97
N GLY A 55 -10.91 8.05 -3.51
CA GLY A 55 -10.59 8.05 -2.10
C GLY A 55 -10.30 6.68 -1.50
N LYS A 56 -10.40 5.63 -2.28
CA LYS A 56 -10.14 4.27 -1.80
C LYS A 56 -8.89 3.68 -2.44
N LEU A 57 -8.18 2.89 -1.67
CA LEU A 57 -7.02 2.18 -2.19
C LEU A 57 -7.48 0.93 -2.92
N VAL A 58 -7.05 0.79 -4.17
CA VAL A 58 -7.34 -0.39 -4.98
C VAL A 58 -6.03 -0.96 -5.49
N GLY A 59 -6.02 -2.22 -5.85
CA GLY A 59 -4.79 -2.84 -6.30
C GLY A 59 -4.96 -4.13 -7.05
N LYS A 60 -3.85 -4.57 -7.62
CA LYS A 60 -3.73 -5.84 -8.31
C LYS A 60 -2.30 -6.32 -8.21
N PHE A 61 -2.09 -7.61 -8.38
CA PHE A 61 -0.73 -8.12 -8.52
C PHE A 61 -0.61 -9.03 -9.73
N VAL A 62 0.61 -9.10 -10.25
CA VAL A 62 0.94 -9.94 -11.39
C VAL A 62 2.03 -10.91 -10.95
N ASP A 63 1.78 -12.20 -11.13
CA ASP A 63 2.77 -13.24 -10.83
C ASP A 63 3.91 -13.15 -11.84
N ALA A 64 5.14 -13.02 -11.36
CA ALA A 64 6.29 -12.85 -12.24
C ALA A 64 6.55 -14.08 -13.13
N ALA A 65 6.23 -15.26 -12.64
CA ALA A 65 6.48 -16.50 -13.39
C ALA A 65 5.44 -16.76 -14.47
N SER A 66 4.16 -16.50 -14.17
CA SER A 66 3.06 -16.87 -15.07
C SER A 66 2.42 -15.68 -15.76
N SER A 67 2.74 -14.46 -15.35
CA SER A 67 2.12 -13.21 -15.84
C SER A 67 0.62 -13.16 -15.57
N THR A 68 0.13 -13.94 -14.63
CA THR A 68 -1.28 -13.94 -14.25
C THR A 68 -1.58 -12.75 -13.37
N GLU A 69 -2.62 -12.00 -13.73
CA GLU A 69 -3.04 -10.83 -12.98
C GLU A 69 -4.19 -11.18 -12.03
N THR A 70 -4.09 -10.74 -10.78
CA THR A 70 -5.13 -10.92 -9.77
C THR A 70 -5.48 -9.58 -9.17
N LYS A 71 -6.76 -9.23 -9.20
CA LYS A 71 -7.24 -7.99 -8.60
C LYS A 71 -7.59 -8.20 -7.14
N MET A 72 -7.35 -7.18 -6.33
CA MET A 72 -7.74 -7.20 -4.94
C MET A 72 -9.25 -7.00 -4.83
N ASN A 73 -9.89 -7.80 -3.98
CA ASN A 73 -11.33 -7.64 -3.71
C ASN A 73 -11.57 -6.47 -2.77
N ASP A 74 -10.69 -6.30 -1.80
CA ASP A 74 -10.83 -5.28 -0.78
C ASP A 74 -9.48 -4.99 -0.16
N ILE A 75 -9.26 -3.74 0.22
CA ILE A 75 -8.03 -3.33 0.90
C ILE A 75 -8.43 -2.55 2.14
N THR A 76 -7.96 -3.00 3.30
CA THR A 76 -8.20 -2.32 4.56
C THR A 76 -6.94 -1.54 4.94
N GLU A 77 -7.08 -0.24 5.16
CA GLU A 77 -5.97 0.64 5.48
C GLU A 77 -5.87 0.86 6.98
N GLY A 78 -4.65 0.70 7.53
CA GLY A 78 -4.33 1.07 8.88
C GLY A 78 -3.37 2.25 8.88
N GLU A 79 -2.81 2.60 10.02
CA GLU A 79 -1.89 3.73 10.11
C GLU A 79 -0.61 3.51 9.32
N ASN A 80 0.02 2.36 9.51
CA ASN A 80 1.26 2.01 8.83
C ASN A 80 1.19 0.63 8.20
N SER A 81 -0.02 0.15 7.92
CA SER A 81 -0.21 -1.19 7.37
C SER A 81 -1.44 -1.23 6.48
N ILE A 82 -1.46 -2.22 5.61
CA ILE A 82 -2.63 -2.52 4.78
C ILE A 82 -2.85 -4.01 4.77
N THR A 83 -4.12 -4.41 4.66
CA THR A 83 -4.51 -5.80 4.48
C THR A 83 -5.18 -5.92 3.13
N LEU A 84 -4.67 -6.80 2.31
CA LEU A 84 -5.13 -6.97 0.93
C LEU A 84 -5.83 -8.33 0.80
N ASN A 85 -7.08 -8.29 0.41
CA ASN A 85 -7.90 -9.50 0.25
C ASN A 85 -8.10 -9.80 -1.22
N PHE A 86 -7.94 -11.06 -1.59
CA PHE A 86 -8.13 -11.47 -2.98
C PHE A 86 -8.63 -12.91 -3.05
N THR A 87 -9.19 -13.27 -4.20
CA THR A 87 -9.70 -14.62 -4.44
C THR A 87 -8.77 -15.34 -5.40
N SER A 88 -8.33 -16.53 -5.01
CA SER A 88 -7.48 -17.37 -5.83
C SER A 88 -8.21 -18.69 -6.12
N GLU A 89 -7.56 -19.56 -6.88
CA GLU A 89 -8.11 -20.91 -7.12
C GLU A 89 -8.20 -21.72 -5.84
N TYR A 90 -7.48 -21.30 -4.79
CA TYR A 90 -7.51 -21.94 -3.48
C TYR A 90 -8.54 -21.31 -2.54
N GLY A 91 -9.31 -20.32 -3.01
CA GLY A 91 -10.29 -19.62 -2.20
C GLY A 91 -9.86 -18.20 -1.87
N ASP A 92 -10.52 -17.63 -0.87
CA ASP A 92 -10.23 -16.27 -0.45
C ASP A 92 -8.98 -16.24 0.42
N LEU A 93 -8.02 -15.42 0.02
CA LEU A 93 -6.77 -15.28 0.72
C LEU A 93 -6.55 -13.80 1.09
N TYR A 94 -5.67 -13.57 2.05
CA TYR A 94 -5.29 -12.21 2.39
C TYR A 94 -3.80 -12.15 2.75
N PHE A 95 -3.19 -11.00 2.55
CA PHE A 95 -1.88 -10.74 3.10
C PHE A 95 -1.81 -9.32 3.65
N THR A 96 -0.94 -9.15 4.64
CA THR A 96 -0.78 -7.89 5.34
C THR A 96 0.60 -7.36 5.07
N LEU A 97 0.68 -6.06 4.78
CA LEU A 97 1.96 -5.38 4.58
C LEU A 97 2.06 -4.25 5.60
N GLN A 98 3.23 -4.13 6.23
CA GLN A 98 3.53 -3.07 7.17
C GLN A 98 4.69 -2.25 6.65
N ARG A 99 4.62 -0.95 6.89
CA ARG A 99 5.70 -0.06 6.52
C ARG A 99 6.92 -0.33 7.39
N GLU A 100 8.06 -0.61 6.75
CA GLU A 100 9.35 -0.75 7.44
C GLU A 100 10.14 0.55 7.32
N ASP A 101 10.25 1.07 6.11
CA ASP A 101 10.87 2.37 5.83
C ASP A 101 10.26 2.94 4.56
N ASP A 102 10.86 3.95 3.98
CA ASP A 102 10.27 4.64 2.83
C ASP A 102 10.14 3.75 1.60
N GLU A 103 10.92 2.70 1.48
CA GLU A 103 10.96 1.87 0.29
C GLU A 103 10.71 0.39 0.56
N ASN A 104 10.58 -0.01 1.81
CA ASN A 104 10.42 -1.42 2.17
C ASN A 104 9.19 -1.67 3.01
N VAL A 105 8.52 -2.77 2.71
CA VAL A 105 7.38 -3.24 3.51
C VAL A 105 7.61 -4.71 3.84
N SER A 106 6.98 -5.18 4.90
CA SER A 106 7.03 -6.58 5.28
C SER A 106 5.70 -6.99 5.89
N GLY A 107 5.46 -8.28 5.93
CA GLY A 107 4.23 -8.79 6.50
C GLY A 107 4.12 -10.30 6.36
N SER A 108 2.90 -10.76 6.16
CA SER A 108 2.64 -12.19 6.04
C SER A 108 1.45 -12.47 5.15
N LEU A 109 1.46 -13.65 4.53
CA LEU A 109 0.32 -14.20 3.80
C LEU A 109 -0.38 -15.17 4.73
N MET A 110 -1.66 -14.89 5.03
CA MET A 110 -2.48 -15.75 5.91
C MET A 110 -1.83 -16.04 7.26
N ASP A 111 -0.97 -15.14 7.72
CA ASP A 111 -0.20 -15.29 8.96
C ASP A 111 0.70 -16.53 8.99
N SER A 112 0.94 -17.14 7.84
CA SER A 112 1.73 -18.36 7.73
C SER A 112 3.01 -18.19 6.95
N PHE A 113 3.03 -17.33 5.95
CA PHE A 113 4.19 -17.17 5.07
C PHE A 113 4.70 -15.74 5.14
N ALA A 114 6.00 -15.60 5.31
CA ALA A 114 6.62 -14.28 5.37
C ALA A 114 6.56 -13.58 4.01
N VAL A 115 6.24 -12.29 4.05
CA VAL A 115 6.14 -11.48 2.84
C VAL A 115 7.03 -10.26 3.00
N SER A 116 7.75 -9.90 1.96
CA SER A 116 8.53 -8.68 1.94
C SER A 116 8.35 -7.99 0.60
N GLY A 117 8.41 -6.68 0.59
CA GLY A 117 8.26 -5.92 -0.62
C GLY A 117 9.20 -4.74 -0.68
N THR A 118 9.58 -4.36 -1.89
CA THR A 118 10.45 -3.23 -2.15
C THR A 118 9.79 -2.37 -3.21
N ARG A 119 9.80 -1.05 -2.99
CA ARG A 119 9.19 -0.12 -3.93
C ARG A 119 9.94 -0.14 -5.25
N VAL A 120 9.19 -0.21 -6.34
CA VAL A 120 9.77 -0.15 -7.69
C VAL A 120 10.11 1.31 -7.98
N LYS A 121 11.35 1.56 -8.33
CA LYS A 121 11.80 2.90 -8.71
C LYS A 121 11.70 3.07 -10.22
N LYS A 122 11.19 4.22 -10.60
CA LYS A 122 11.07 4.57 -12.01
C LYS A 122 12.00 5.69 -12.39
#